data_2b04f138874afcc99fc44802842a5cf2
#
_entry.id   2b04f138874afcc99fc44802842a5cf2
#
_cell.length_a   1.000
_cell.length_b   1.000
_cell.length_c   1.000
_cell.angle_alpha   90.00
_cell.angle_beta   90.00
_cell.angle_gamma   90.00
#
_symmetry.space_group_name_H-M   'P 1'
#
loop_
_entity.id
_entity.type
_entity.pdbx_description
1 polymer ?
#
loop_
_entity_poly.entity_id
_entity_poly.type
_entity_poly.pdbx_seq_one_letter_code
_entity_poly.pdbx_strand_id
1 'polypeptide(L)'
;MDIYRELILDHYKHPRNFGTLEKPDATAQEYNATCGDRIRIEIKISKGNIEDIKFSGEGCAISQASASMLTEKVKSMDTNAVMKLATDDILVMLETTLTPSRVKCAVLPLEVLQKAINNV
;
A
#
# COMPACT_ATOMS: atom_id res chain seq x y z
N MET A 1 -3.76 15.65 -20.97
CA MET A 1 -4.22 14.79 -19.89
C MET A 1 -3.05 14.41 -19.00
N ASP A 2 -3.25 14.41 -17.70
CA ASP A 2 -2.21 14.06 -16.75
C ASP A 2 -1.96 12.54 -16.78
N ILE A 3 -0.77 12.13 -17.23
CA ILE A 3 -0.41 10.71 -17.34
C ILE A 3 -0.38 10.03 -15.95
N TYR A 4 -0.04 10.77 -14.90
CA TYR A 4 0.00 10.23 -13.54
C TYR A 4 -1.39 9.97 -13.01
N ARG A 5 -2.36 10.80 -13.39
CA ARG A 5 -3.75 10.57 -13.06
C ARG A 5 -4.26 9.30 -13.74
N GLU A 6 -3.84 9.05 -14.98
CA GLU A 6 -4.19 7.82 -15.68
C GLU A 6 -3.61 6.58 -14.99
N LEU A 7 -2.37 6.68 -14.50
CA LEU A 7 -1.73 5.60 -13.75
C LEU A 7 -2.51 5.28 -12.48
N ILE A 8 -2.91 6.30 -11.73
CA ILE A 8 -3.71 6.11 -10.52
C ILE A 8 -5.04 5.46 -10.85
N LEU A 9 -5.73 5.92 -11.89
CA LEU A 9 -7.01 5.35 -12.29
C LEU A 9 -6.87 3.90 -12.74
N ASP A 10 -5.80 3.56 -13.45
CA ASP A 10 -5.55 2.19 -13.87
C ASP A 10 -5.38 1.26 -12.67
N HIS A 11 -4.56 1.65 -11.70
CA HIS A 11 -4.38 0.85 -10.48
C HIS A 11 -5.64 0.77 -9.64
N TYR A 12 -6.45 1.81 -9.65
CA TYR A 12 -7.72 1.80 -8.94
C TYR A 12 -8.72 0.82 -9.59
N LYS A 13 -8.82 0.84 -10.91
CA LYS A 13 -9.76 -0.01 -11.65
C LYS A 13 -9.28 -1.45 -11.76
N HIS A 14 -7.98 -1.65 -11.83
CA HIS A 14 -7.36 -2.96 -12.01
C HIS A 14 -6.26 -3.15 -10.97
N PRO A 15 -6.62 -3.26 -9.69
CA PRO A 15 -5.62 -3.35 -8.62
C PRO A 15 -4.80 -4.62 -8.73
N ARG A 16 -3.49 -4.48 -8.55
CA ARG A 16 -2.55 -5.61 -8.51
C ARG A 16 -2.45 -6.10 -7.08
N ASN A 17 -2.27 -7.41 -6.93
CA ASN A 17 -2.11 -8.05 -5.62
C ASN A 17 -3.31 -7.84 -4.68
N PHE A 18 -4.50 -7.70 -5.25
CA PHE A 18 -5.74 -7.59 -4.48
C PHE A 18 -6.21 -8.98 -4.09
N GLY A 19 -6.52 -9.19 -2.81
CA GLY A 19 -7.03 -10.48 -2.33
C GLY A 19 -6.44 -10.85 -0.99
N THR A 20 -6.30 -12.16 -0.76
CA THR A 20 -5.80 -12.71 0.50
C THR A 20 -4.74 -13.77 0.22
N LEU A 21 -3.89 -14.03 1.23
CA LEU A 21 -2.91 -15.11 1.22
C LEU A 21 -3.45 -16.27 2.05
N GLU A 22 -3.08 -17.51 1.69
CA GLU A 22 -3.55 -18.68 2.44
C GLU A 22 -2.99 -18.75 3.85
N LYS A 23 -1.71 -18.48 4.01
CA LYS A 23 -1.04 -18.59 5.32
C LYS A 23 -0.08 -17.41 5.48
N PRO A 24 -0.58 -16.21 5.68
CA PRO A 24 0.30 -15.06 5.84
C PRO A 24 1.12 -15.17 7.13
N ASP A 25 2.36 -14.66 7.08
CA ASP A 25 3.20 -14.58 8.27
C ASP A 25 2.74 -13.45 9.19
N ALA A 26 2.15 -12.41 8.62
CA ALA A 26 1.57 -11.32 9.40
C ALA A 26 0.48 -10.61 8.62
N THR A 27 -0.41 -9.97 9.34
CA THR A 27 -1.48 -9.16 8.79
C THR A 27 -1.61 -7.88 9.61
N ALA A 28 -2.13 -6.83 8.97
CA ALA A 28 -2.52 -5.62 9.68
C ALA A 28 -3.65 -4.95 8.94
N GLN A 29 -4.40 -4.13 9.65
CA GLN A 29 -5.52 -3.39 9.09
C GLN A 29 -5.65 -2.08 9.81
N GLU A 30 -5.95 -1.03 9.05
CA GLU A 30 -6.24 0.30 9.59
C GLU A 30 -7.40 0.93 8.85
N TYR A 31 -8.07 1.84 9.53
CA TYR A 31 -9.20 2.56 9.03
C TYR A 31 -8.95 4.06 9.17
N ASN A 32 -9.15 4.81 8.07
CA ASN A 32 -9.08 6.26 8.09
C ASN A 32 -10.51 6.80 8.06
N ALA A 33 -11.01 7.22 9.23
CA ALA A 33 -12.39 7.69 9.36
C ALA A 33 -12.66 8.96 8.55
N THR A 34 -11.66 9.80 8.34
CA THR A 34 -11.82 11.05 7.58
C THR A 34 -12.20 10.80 6.13
N CYS A 35 -11.60 9.79 5.51
CA CYS A 35 -11.83 9.45 4.09
C CYS A 35 -12.69 8.21 3.91
N GLY A 36 -13.00 7.48 4.97
CA GLY A 36 -13.70 6.21 4.87
C GLY A 36 -12.85 5.10 4.28
N ASP A 37 -11.54 5.24 4.29
CA ASP A 37 -10.64 4.23 3.74
C ASP A 37 -10.36 3.14 4.76
N ARG A 38 -10.36 1.88 4.30
CA ARG A 38 -9.95 0.73 5.10
C ARG A 38 -8.98 -0.10 4.26
N ILE A 39 -7.82 -0.37 4.82
CA ILE A 39 -6.78 -1.16 4.14
C ILE A 39 -6.36 -2.29 5.06
N ARG A 40 -6.36 -3.50 4.52
CA ARG A 40 -5.80 -4.69 5.15
C ARG A 40 -4.67 -5.20 4.27
N ILE A 41 -3.54 -5.54 4.89
CA ILE A 41 -2.39 -6.10 4.17
C ILE A 41 -1.98 -7.40 4.85
N GLU A 42 -1.71 -8.41 4.01
CA GLU A 42 -1.21 -9.72 4.41
C GLU A 42 0.12 -9.95 3.71
N ILE A 43 1.12 -10.40 4.47
CA ILE A 43 2.47 -10.59 3.94
C ILE A 43 3.00 -11.98 4.26
N LYS A 44 3.87 -12.47 3.37
CA LYS A 44 4.75 -13.60 3.61
C LYS A 44 6.19 -13.12 3.51
N ILE A 45 7.01 -13.56 4.44
CA ILE A 45 8.41 -13.16 4.51
C ILE A 45 9.28 -14.41 4.36
N SER A 46 10.31 -14.30 3.51
CA SER A 46 11.30 -15.35 3.34
C SER A 46 12.67 -14.71 3.30
N LYS A 47 13.56 -15.17 4.19
CA LYS A 47 14.96 -14.70 4.26
C LYS A 47 15.06 -13.18 4.41
N GLY A 48 14.15 -12.60 5.19
CA GLY A 48 14.13 -11.17 5.44
C GLY A 48 13.52 -10.32 4.34
N ASN A 49 13.01 -10.94 3.28
CA ASN A 49 12.40 -10.22 2.16
C ASN A 49 10.90 -10.49 2.08
N ILE A 50 10.15 -9.56 1.52
CA ILE A 50 8.73 -9.75 1.23
C ILE A 50 8.61 -10.77 0.09
N GLU A 51 8.23 -12.00 0.41
CA GLU A 51 8.06 -13.05 -0.59
C GLU A 51 6.76 -12.87 -1.36
N ASP A 52 5.68 -12.57 -0.65
CA ASP A 52 4.38 -12.31 -1.25
C ASP A 52 3.61 -11.32 -0.41
N ILE A 53 2.68 -10.63 -1.05
CA ILE A 53 1.87 -9.61 -0.40
C ILE A 53 0.54 -9.48 -1.12
N LYS A 54 -0.53 -9.35 -0.35
CA LYS A 54 -1.86 -9.04 -0.86
C LYS A 54 -2.49 -7.95 -0.02
N PHE A 55 -3.34 -7.15 -0.65
CA PHE A 55 -4.14 -6.19 0.10
C PHE A 55 -5.61 -6.34 -0.23
N SER A 56 -6.44 -5.89 0.67
CA SER A 56 -7.88 -5.77 0.46
C SER A 56 -8.36 -4.53 1.19
N GLY A 57 -9.56 -4.12 0.87
CA GLY A 57 -10.13 -2.95 1.51
C GLY A 57 -11.04 -2.17 0.58
N GLU A 58 -11.41 -0.98 1.04
CA GLU A 58 -12.30 -0.09 0.32
C GLU A 58 -11.96 1.35 0.66
N GLY A 59 -12.36 2.28 -0.18
CA GLY A 59 -12.09 3.69 0.03
C GLY A 59 -11.89 4.44 -1.26
N CYS A 60 -11.23 5.58 -1.18
CA CYS A 60 -11.06 6.45 -2.33
C CYS A 60 -10.04 5.88 -3.33
N ALA A 61 -10.08 6.42 -4.55
CA ALA A 61 -9.17 5.98 -5.61
C ALA A 61 -7.70 6.11 -5.22
N ILE A 62 -7.35 7.14 -4.46
CA ILE A 62 -5.96 7.40 -4.05
C ILE A 62 -5.45 6.28 -3.12
N SER A 63 -6.23 5.91 -2.09
CA SER A 63 -5.79 4.85 -1.17
C SER A 63 -5.68 3.51 -1.86
N GLN A 64 -6.64 3.18 -2.72
CA GLN A 64 -6.65 1.90 -3.43
C GLN A 64 -5.52 1.81 -4.47
N ALA A 65 -5.31 2.88 -5.22
CA ALA A 65 -4.22 2.94 -6.19
C ALA A 65 -2.86 2.88 -5.49
N SER A 66 -2.71 3.61 -4.39
CA SER A 66 -1.48 3.59 -3.60
C SER A 66 -1.18 2.19 -3.09
N ALA A 67 -2.18 1.49 -2.54
CA ALA A 67 -2.01 0.12 -2.08
C ALA A 67 -1.56 -0.81 -3.21
N SER A 68 -2.20 -0.71 -4.37
CA SER A 68 -1.84 -1.51 -5.54
C SER A 68 -0.39 -1.26 -5.96
N MET A 69 -0.01 0.01 -6.10
CA MET A 69 1.35 0.38 -6.52
C MET A 69 2.39 -0.01 -5.48
N LEU A 70 2.07 0.19 -4.20
CA LEU A 70 2.98 -0.16 -3.10
C LEU A 70 3.25 -1.66 -3.04
N THR A 71 2.21 -2.48 -3.18
CA THR A 71 2.39 -3.94 -3.14
C THR A 71 3.30 -4.43 -4.26
N GLU A 72 3.21 -3.84 -5.44
CA GLU A 72 4.14 -4.17 -6.52
C GLU A 72 5.57 -3.73 -6.20
N LYS A 73 5.72 -2.53 -5.64
CA LYS A 73 7.02 -1.95 -5.33
C LYS A 73 7.79 -2.78 -4.29
N VAL A 74 7.10 -3.25 -3.26
CA VAL A 74 7.78 -3.88 -2.12
C VAL A 74 7.99 -5.39 -2.29
N LYS A 75 7.39 -6.03 -3.29
CA LYS A 75 7.64 -7.44 -3.55
C LYS A 75 9.13 -7.67 -3.77
N SER A 76 9.70 -8.63 -3.06
CA SER A 76 11.12 -8.98 -3.07
C SER A 76 12.03 -7.98 -2.34
N MET A 77 11.49 -6.89 -1.77
CA MET A 77 12.28 -5.95 -0.98
C MET A 77 12.59 -6.51 0.39
N ASP A 78 13.76 -6.13 0.91
CA ASP A 78 14.13 -6.39 2.29
C ASP A 78 13.18 -5.65 3.24
N THR A 79 12.75 -6.32 4.32
CA THR A 79 11.81 -5.71 5.26
C THR A 79 12.36 -4.46 5.93
N ASN A 80 13.69 -4.42 6.18
CA ASN A 80 14.31 -3.21 6.76
C ASN A 80 14.23 -2.03 5.78
N ALA A 81 14.38 -2.29 4.49
CA ALA A 81 14.23 -1.24 3.46
C ALA A 81 12.80 -0.72 3.42
N VAL A 82 11.81 -1.61 3.53
CA VAL A 82 10.40 -1.22 3.56
C VAL A 82 10.11 -0.34 4.77
N MET A 83 10.70 -0.65 5.93
CA MET A 83 10.50 0.14 7.14
C MET A 83 11.11 1.55 7.05
N LYS A 84 12.02 1.77 6.12
CA LYS A 84 12.62 3.09 5.89
C LYS A 84 11.84 3.95 4.89
N LEU A 85 10.84 3.37 4.21
CA LEU A 85 9.99 4.15 3.31
C LEU A 85 9.19 5.17 4.11
N ALA A 86 9.02 6.34 3.54
CA ALA A 86 8.34 7.46 4.18
C ALA A 86 7.33 8.09 3.22
N THR A 87 6.63 9.11 3.70
CA THR A 87 5.62 9.82 2.92
C THR A 87 6.15 10.27 1.57
N ASP A 88 7.36 10.83 1.53
CA ASP A 88 7.93 11.32 0.27
C ASP A 88 8.11 10.21 -0.76
N ASP A 89 8.46 9.01 -0.31
CA ASP A 89 8.60 7.87 -1.23
C ASP A 89 7.26 7.50 -1.87
N ILE A 90 6.18 7.61 -1.11
CA ILE A 90 4.84 7.35 -1.64
C ILE A 90 4.44 8.41 -2.65
N LEU A 91 4.71 9.68 -2.35
CA LEU A 91 4.39 10.78 -3.28
C LEU A 91 5.17 10.66 -4.58
N VAL A 92 6.44 10.26 -4.49
CA VAL A 92 7.26 9.99 -5.69
C VAL A 92 6.67 8.81 -6.48
N MET A 93 6.28 7.75 -5.79
CA MET A 93 5.66 6.58 -6.43
C MET A 93 4.41 6.94 -7.21
N LEU A 94 3.56 7.81 -6.64
CA LEU A 94 2.32 8.24 -7.28
C LEU A 94 2.56 9.32 -8.35
N GLU A 95 3.73 9.95 -8.33
CA GLU A 95 4.15 10.97 -9.29
C GLU A 95 3.17 12.13 -9.41
N THR A 96 2.59 12.52 -8.27
CA THR A 96 1.61 13.62 -8.24
C THR A 96 1.71 14.36 -6.91
N THR A 97 1.20 15.59 -6.90
CA THR A 97 1.04 16.35 -5.67
C THR A 97 -0.38 16.19 -5.16
N LEU A 98 -0.53 16.11 -3.85
CA LEU A 98 -1.82 15.89 -3.22
C LEU A 98 -2.06 16.91 -2.13
N THR A 99 -3.33 17.21 -1.87
CA THR A 99 -3.71 18.02 -0.70
C THR A 99 -3.39 17.25 0.57
N PRO A 100 -3.23 17.93 1.73
CA PRO A 100 -2.89 17.24 2.98
C PRO A 100 -3.83 16.09 3.34
N SER A 101 -5.12 16.23 3.10
CA SER A 101 -6.08 15.14 3.38
C SER A 101 -5.86 13.94 2.46
N ARG A 102 -5.50 14.18 1.20
CA ARG A 102 -5.22 13.09 0.25
C ARG A 102 -3.89 12.41 0.51
N VAL A 103 -2.92 13.15 1.05
CA VAL A 103 -1.64 12.55 1.48
C VAL A 103 -1.91 11.47 2.51
N LYS A 104 -2.80 11.69 3.47
CA LYS A 104 -3.16 10.68 4.47
C LYS A 104 -3.74 9.43 3.82
N CYS A 105 -4.59 9.60 2.80
CA CYS A 105 -5.13 8.46 2.06
C CYS A 105 -4.02 7.68 1.34
N ALA A 106 -3.09 8.41 0.74
CA ALA A 106 -1.98 7.80 -0.03
C ALA A 106 -1.01 7.02 0.87
N VAL A 107 -0.78 7.50 2.09
CA VAL A 107 0.20 6.92 3.02
C VAL A 107 -0.39 5.78 3.84
N LEU A 108 -1.70 5.69 3.95
CA LEU A 108 -2.36 4.65 4.75
C LEU A 108 -1.85 3.25 4.43
N PRO A 109 -1.73 2.82 3.16
CA PRO A 109 -1.21 1.48 2.87
C PRO A 109 0.20 1.24 3.40
N LEU A 110 1.07 2.26 3.35
CA LEU A 110 2.42 2.12 3.90
C LEU A 110 2.38 1.94 5.41
N GLU A 111 1.56 2.69 6.12
CA GLU A 111 1.40 2.55 7.56
C GLU A 111 0.94 1.14 7.92
N VAL A 112 -0.03 0.60 7.18
CA VAL A 112 -0.54 -0.75 7.41
C VAL A 112 0.55 -1.78 7.15
N LEU A 113 1.30 -1.63 6.06
CA LEU A 113 2.38 -2.56 5.73
C LEU A 113 3.46 -2.58 6.80
N GLN A 114 3.89 -1.40 7.25
CA GLN A 114 4.92 -1.31 8.29
C GLN A 114 4.42 -1.91 9.61
N LYS A 115 3.14 -1.73 9.93
CA LYS A 115 2.54 -2.36 11.09
C LYS A 115 2.54 -3.88 10.95
N ALA A 116 2.22 -4.40 9.77
CA ALA A 116 2.25 -5.85 9.53
C ALA A 116 3.65 -6.41 9.71
N ILE A 117 4.67 -5.72 9.21
CA ILE A 117 6.07 -6.14 9.39
C ILE A 117 6.43 -6.20 10.87
N ASN A 118 5.99 -5.22 11.67
CA ASN A 118 6.25 -5.20 13.10
C ASN A 118 5.52 -6.33 13.86
N ASN A 119 4.50 -6.92 13.25
CA ASN A 119 3.73 -8.01 13.86
C ASN A 119 4.31 -9.40 13.58
N VAL A 120 5.38 -9.46 12.82
CA VAL A 120 6.05 -10.74 12.51
C VAL A 120 6.80 -11.28 13.72
#